data_aca8543db57e8e6716b1846ed903935f
#
_entry.id   aca8543db57e8e6716b1846ed903935f
#
_cell.length_a   1.000
_cell.length_b   1.000
_cell.length_c   1.000
_cell.angle_alpha   90.00
_cell.angle_beta   90.00
_cell.angle_gamma   90.00
#
_symmetry.space_group_name_H-M   'P 1'
#
loop_
_entity.id
_entity.type
_entity.pdbx_description
1 polymer ?
#
loop_
_entity_poly.entity_id
_entity_poly.type
_entity_poly.pdbx_seq_one_letter_code
_entity_poly.pdbx_strand_id
1 'polypeptide(L)'
;MSIHIDVVNESLQSRFTIAGDILVQWANQSDADSAPRPGSIDARGIRITQRRGPVGFEEVRKIGPREIGVPLNIPSIIIYDLDGDGLSELLIPPANLLYHNRGDWNFDRLPLMTYPSSEQITASLAADFNGDGRVDLLCGSAGLPQLYLADDEGRFTTRGIVVEAIGQKLDFPSVLTAGDVDADGDLDVWLAQYKPAYHFGQMPTPYYDANDGFPSFLLLNDGKGRFSEATVAGGLAAKRHRRTYSASFVDLDEDGDLDLAVASDYAGLDLYLNDGKGKFKDVTDSFNDTRHCFGMSLTFADFNRDERMDLYMTGMASTTARRLERLGLGRDEFAEHQQKRSLMGYGNRMYLGHPDSLRQAPFNDQVARTGWSWGSTSFDFDNDADVDIYVANGHRSSQTAKDYCTRFWCHDIYTGSSQNDPELVPFFWHIFATEVMPMSWNGFEHNCLMMNLSGTGFMKVGFLMGVAFEFDSRNVISDDLDGDGRRDLLVVGKAANEAQGSIYLLRNVWSSDNHWIGVQLRERGLGRSPLGARVRIDYEGGPQITSMVAGDSLSSQHSTTAHFGLGDVDTVKRIDVLWADGSRSQIDHPAVDQYHQVAR
;
A
#
# COMPACT_ATOMS: atom_id res chain seq x y z
N MET A 1 -15.49 -22.80 13.97
CA MET A 1 -15.66 -21.42 14.50
C MET A 1 -14.28 -20.89 14.79
N SER A 2 -13.91 -19.74 14.19
CA SER A 2 -12.62 -19.09 14.48
C SER A 2 -12.78 -18.18 15.70
N ILE A 3 -11.76 -18.15 16.54
CA ILE A 3 -11.68 -17.29 17.72
C ILE A 3 -10.42 -16.44 17.58
N HIS A 4 -10.55 -15.17 17.96
CA HIS A 4 -9.43 -14.26 18.17
C HIS A 4 -9.74 -13.41 19.41
N ILE A 5 -8.85 -13.44 20.40
CA ILE A 5 -9.01 -12.71 21.67
C ILE A 5 -7.65 -12.10 22.03
N ASP A 6 -7.64 -10.80 22.21
CA ASP A 6 -6.48 -10.04 22.65
C ASP A 6 -6.63 -9.67 24.12
N VAL A 7 -5.58 -9.89 24.93
CA VAL A 7 -5.60 -9.71 26.38
C VAL A 7 -4.35 -8.98 26.83
N VAL A 8 -4.54 -7.92 27.63
CA VAL A 8 -3.46 -7.23 28.35
C VAL A 8 -3.47 -7.69 29.82
N ASN A 9 -2.31 -8.08 30.32
CA ASN A 9 -2.09 -8.28 31.75
C ASN A 9 -1.14 -7.21 32.26
N GLU A 10 -1.71 -6.14 32.82
CA GLU A 10 -0.96 -4.99 33.31
C GLU A 10 0.00 -5.35 34.46
N SER A 11 -0.39 -6.26 35.35
CA SER A 11 0.43 -6.66 36.50
C SER A 11 1.68 -7.45 36.11
N LEU A 12 1.63 -8.16 34.98
CA LEU A 12 2.76 -8.93 34.43
C LEU A 12 3.45 -8.20 33.26
N GLN A 13 3.01 -7.01 32.92
CA GLN A 13 3.46 -6.28 31.73
C GLN A 13 3.52 -7.22 30.51
N SER A 14 2.42 -7.93 30.25
CA SER A 14 2.38 -8.89 29.15
C SER A 14 1.10 -8.76 28.33
N ARG A 15 1.22 -9.07 27.06
CA ARG A 15 0.14 -9.12 26.08
C ARG A 15 0.00 -10.53 25.54
N PHE A 16 -1.22 -10.97 25.28
CA PHE A 16 -1.54 -12.28 24.77
C PHE A 16 -2.49 -12.15 23.60
N THR A 17 -2.26 -12.93 22.56
CA THR A 17 -3.22 -13.20 21.49
C THR A 17 -3.58 -14.67 21.54
N ILE A 18 -4.87 -14.98 21.68
CA ILE A 18 -5.45 -16.31 21.66
C ILE A 18 -6.20 -16.44 20.36
N ALA A 19 -5.71 -17.20 19.41
CA ALA A 19 -6.30 -17.33 18.08
C ALA A 19 -6.31 -18.76 17.58
N GLY A 20 -7.31 -19.11 16.77
CA GLY A 20 -7.41 -20.41 16.13
C GLY A 20 -8.83 -20.86 15.90
N ASP A 21 -8.97 -22.12 15.46
CA ASP A 21 -10.27 -22.72 15.17
C ASP A 21 -10.73 -23.66 16.26
N ILE A 22 -12.01 -23.52 16.60
CA ILE A 22 -12.73 -24.46 17.45
C ILE A 22 -13.68 -25.28 16.57
N LEU A 23 -13.58 -26.61 16.67
CA LEU A 23 -14.55 -27.51 16.04
C LEU A 23 -15.63 -27.85 17.05
N VAL A 24 -16.88 -27.52 16.70
CA VAL A 24 -18.06 -27.83 17.53
C VAL A 24 -18.86 -28.91 16.84
N GLN A 25 -19.03 -30.08 17.50
CA GLN A 25 -19.99 -31.09 17.11
C GLN A 25 -21.25 -30.89 17.93
N TRP A 26 -22.38 -30.68 17.25
CA TRP A 26 -23.65 -30.48 17.90
C TRP A 26 -24.24 -31.84 18.33
N ALA A 27 -24.84 -31.89 19.50
CA ALA A 27 -25.57 -33.09 19.96
C ALA A 27 -26.81 -33.29 19.08
N ASN A 28 -27.19 -34.55 18.85
CA ASN A 28 -28.44 -34.88 18.19
C ASN A 28 -29.61 -34.32 19.01
N GLN A 29 -30.44 -33.50 18.39
CA GLN A 29 -31.64 -32.96 19.04
C GLN A 29 -32.71 -34.04 19.13
N SER A 30 -33.24 -34.26 20.31
CA SER A 30 -34.38 -35.15 20.54
C SER A 30 -35.72 -34.44 20.38
N ASP A 31 -35.76 -33.10 20.49
CA ASP A 31 -36.95 -32.28 20.36
C ASP A 31 -36.69 -31.06 19.48
N ALA A 32 -37.58 -30.76 18.54
CA ALA A 32 -37.47 -29.66 17.57
C ALA A 32 -37.44 -28.26 18.22
N ASP A 33 -37.95 -28.13 19.45
CA ASP A 33 -38.03 -26.85 20.18
C ASP A 33 -36.86 -26.59 21.15
N SER A 34 -35.93 -27.50 21.26
CA SER A 34 -34.75 -27.29 22.15
C SER A 34 -33.62 -26.52 21.47
N ALA A 35 -33.02 -25.57 22.18
CA ALA A 35 -31.84 -24.86 21.67
C ALA A 35 -30.69 -25.83 21.36
N PRO A 36 -29.96 -25.65 20.23
CA PRO A 36 -28.83 -26.50 19.90
C PRO A 36 -27.80 -26.52 21.03
N ARG A 37 -27.34 -27.71 21.44
CA ARG A 37 -26.30 -27.85 22.46
C ARG A 37 -25.06 -28.50 21.86
N PRO A 38 -23.85 -28.04 22.19
CA PRO A 38 -22.63 -28.70 21.76
C PRO A 38 -22.50 -30.08 22.43
N GLY A 39 -22.27 -31.11 21.65
CA GLY A 39 -21.96 -32.47 22.13
C GLY A 39 -20.48 -32.62 22.43
N SER A 40 -19.62 -32.00 21.62
CA SER A 40 -18.18 -31.89 21.88
C SER A 40 -17.61 -30.59 21.32
N ILE A 41 -16.54 -30.10 21.95
CA ILE A 41 -15.79 -28.93 21.52
C ILE A 41 -14.32 -29.37 21.46
N ASP A 42 -13.72 -29.29 20.27
CA ASP A 42 -12.30 -29.50 20.06
C ASP A 42 -11.60 -28.13 19.86
N ALA A 43 -10.76 -27.77 20.82
CA ALA A 43 -10.01 -26.53 20.87
C ALA A 43 -8.51 -26.69 20.61
N ARG A 44 -8.07 -27.87 20.12
CA ARG A 44 -6.65 -28.14 19.85
C ARG A 44 -6.04 -27.23 18.77
N GLY A 45 -6.86 -26.61 17.95
CA GLY A 45 -6.44 -25.62 16.95
C GLY A 45 -6.16 -24.21 17.51
N ILE A 46 -6.35 -23.99 18.83
CA ILE A 46 -6.06 -22.70 19.46
C ILE A 46 -4.56 -22.58 19.73
N ARG A 47 -4.01 -21.44 19.38
CA ARG A 47 -2.64 -21.02 19.72
C ARG A 47 -2.71 -19.83 20.67
N ILE A 48 -1.78 -19.77 21.62
CA ILE A 48 -1.60 -18.65 22.53
C ILE A 48 -0.21 -18.10 22.27
N THR A 49 -0.15 -16.87 21.82
CA THR A 49 1.10 -16.12 21.62
C THR A 49 1.20 -15.08 22.72
N GLN A 50 2.35 -14.99 23.35
CA GLN A 50 2.60 -14.07 24.47
C GLN A 50 3.83 -13.21 24.20
N ARG A 51 3.72 -11.92 24.49
CA ARG A 51 4.85 -11.00 24.66
C ARG A 51 4.94 -10.56 26.11
N ARG A 52 6.14 -10.53 26.65
CA ARG A 52 6.47 -9.94 27.97
C ARG A 52 7.34 -8.72 27.78
N GLY A 53 7.14 -7.70 28.61
CA GLY A 53 7.84 -6.42 28.53
C GLY A 53 7.08 -5.35 27.74
N PRO A 54 7.75 -4.25 27.39
CA PRO A 54 7.16 -3.11 26.69
C PRO A 54 6.69 -3.49 25.28
N VAL A 55 5.85 -2.66 24.68
CA VAL A 55 5.45 -2.81 23.29
C VAL A 55 6.64 -2.66 22.34
N GLY A 56 6.49 -3.10 21.10
CA GLY A 56 7.53 -2.96 20.07
C GLY A 56 7.57 -1.60 19.42
N PHE A 57 6.47 -0.84 19.50
CA PHE A 57 6.37 0.51 18.92
C PHE A 57 5.74 1.46 19.92
N GLU A 58 6.20 2.72 19.92
CA GLU A 58 5.69 3.80 20.75
C GLU A 58 5.27 5.00 19.90
N GLU A 59 4.10 5.59 20.19
CA GLU A 59 3.67 6.83 19.56
C GLU A 59 4.56 7.98 20.09
N VAL A 60 5.39 8.55 19.21
CA VAL A 60 6.26 9.69 19.54
C VAL A 60 5.65 11.02 19.13
N ARG A 61 4.79 11.04 18.10
CA ARG A 61 4.13 12.24 17.63
C ARG A 61 2.81 11.93 16.96
N LYS A 62 1.82 12.79 17.25
CA LYS A 62 0.55 12.86 16.53
C LYS A 62 0.41 14.24 15.89
N ILE A 63 0.29 14.26 14.54
CA ILE A 63 0.05 15.47 13.77
C ILE A 63 -1.46 15.51 13.47
N GLY A 64 -2.16 16.38 14.19
CA GLY A 64 -3.61 16.44 14.15
C GLY A 64 -4.18 17.37 13.07
N PRO A 65 -5.51 17.34 12.83
CA PRO A 65 -6.16 18.11 11.77
C PRO A 65 -5.94 19.63 11.87
N ARG A 66 -5.80 20.17 13.08
CA ARG A 66 -5.55 21.62 13.29
C ARG A 66 -4.15 22.03 12.80
N GLU A 67 -3.17 21.15 12.91
CA GLU A 67 -1.80 21.40 12.47
C GLU A 67 -1.69 21.25 10.97
N ILE A 68 -2.40 20.27 10.40
CA ILE A 68 -2.41 19.98 8.95
C ILE A 68 -3.21 21.02 8.17
N GLY A 69 -4.38 21.43 8.67
CA GLY A 69 -5.21 22.46 8.05
C GLY A 69 -6.11 22.01 6.90
N VAL A 70 -6.00 20.76 6.43
CA VAL A 70 -6.85 20.14 5.42
C VAL A 70 -7.36 18.78 5.90
N PRO A 71 -8.54 18.32 5.42
CA PRO A 71 -9.02 16.98 5.74
C PRO A 71 -8.10 15.89 5.18
N LEU A 72 -7.76 14.90 6.02
CA LEU A 72 -7.03 13.72 5.61
C LEU A 72 -8.00 12.54 5.44
N ASN A 73 -8.41 12.24 4.21
CA ASN A 73 -9.12 10.99 3.90
C ASN A 73 -8.13 9.95 3.35
N ILE A 74 -7.60 10.20 2.17
CA ILE A 74 -6.50 9.46 1.53
C ILE A 74 -5.54 10.54 1.02
N PRO A 75 -4.69 11.11 1.91
CA PRO A 75 -3.77 12.15 1.50
C PRO A 75 -2.61 11.55 0.71
N SER A 76 -2.08 12.30 -0.26
CA SER A 76 -0.77 11.98 -0.80
C SER A 76 0.30 12.37 0.22
N ILE A 77 1.13 11.40 0.61
CA ILE A 77 2.22 11.57 1.58
C ILE A 77 3.51 10.99 0.99
N ILE A 78 4.59 11.74 1.15
CA ILE A 78 5.92 11.34 0.67
C ILE A 78 6.88 11.39 1.84
N ILE A 79 7.70 10.34 1.99
CA ILE A 79 8.90 10.35 2.82
C ILE A 79 10.11 10.33 1.90
N TYR A 80 10.97 11.34 2.01
CA TYR A 80 12.13 11.48 1.13
C TYR A 80 13.22 12.33 1.78
N ASP A 81 14.48 11.94 1.64
CA ASP A 81 15.64 12.72 2.07
C ASP A 81 15.94 13.80 1.02
N LEU A 82 15.35 14.99 1.19
CA LEU A 82 15.40 16.08 0.21
C LEU A 82 16.74 16.84 0.20
N ASP A 83 17.37 17.02 1.37
CA ASP A 83 18.59 17.82 1.50
C ASP A 83 19.86 16.97 1.55
N GLY A 84 19.70 15.67 1.58
CA GLY A 84 20.80 14.73 1.49
C GLY A 84 21.56 14.53 2.80
N ASP A 85 20.97 14.82 3.94
CA ASP A 85 21.61 14.67 5.25
C ASP A 85 21.52 13.24 5.82
N GLY A 86 20.70 12.38 5.21
CA GLY A 86 20.54 10.98 5.59
C GLY A 86 19.27 10.70 6.40
N LEU A 87 18.51 11.73 6.76
CA LEU A 87 17.22 11.63 7.44
C LEU A 87 16.12 12.02 6.46
N SER A 88 15.04 11.26 6.46
CA SER A 88 13.93 11.53 5.55
C SER A 88 13.00 12.62 6.09
N GLU A 89 12.60 13.55 5.22
CA GLU A 89 11.56 14.53 5.45
C GLU A 89 10.18 13.91 5.25
N LEU A 90 9.17 14.50 5.92
CA LEU A 90 7.76 14.21 5.66
C LEU A 90 7.13 15.34 4.84
N LEU A 91 6.72 15.01 3.60
CA LEU A 91 6.03 15.93 2.71
C LEU A 91 4.53 15.61 2.70
N ILE A 92 3.70 16.65 2.85
CA ILE A 92 2.25 16.58 2.74
C ILE A 92 1.78 17.59 1.70
N PRO A 93 1.94 17.32 0.40
CA PRO A 93 1.63 18.26 -0.68
C PRO A 93 0.19 18.78 -0.67
N PRO A 94 -0.86 17.97 -0.31
CA PRO A 94 -2.22 18.48 -0.19
C PRO A 94 -2.40 19.61 0.83
N ALA A 95 -1.54 19.66 1.85
CA ALA A 95 -1.55 20.68 2.90
C ALA A 95 -0.49 21.76 2.69
N ASN A 96 0.31 21.68 1.64
CA ASN A 96 1.50 22.50 1.43
C ASN A 96 2.46 22.50 2.63
N LEU A 97 2.70 21.33 3.22
CA LEU A 97 3.53 21.17 4.42
C LEU A 97 4.75 20.30 4.14
N LEU A 98 5.88 20.75 4.67
CA LEU A 98 7.13 20.04 4.82
C LEU A 98 7.46 19.97 6.32
N TYR A 99 7.65 18.78 6.83
CA TYR A 99 8.26 18.53 8.14
C TYR A 99 9.71 18.13 7.90
N HIS A 100 10.59 19.12 8.01
CA HIS A 100 12.02 18.91 7.83
C HIS A 100 12.60 18.23 9.07
N ASN A 101 13.18 17.07 8.89
CA ASN A 101 13.74 16.24 9.97
C ASN A 101 15.07 16.81 10.47
N ARG A 102 15.23 16.92 11.77
CA ARG A 102 16.45 17.42 12.44
C ARG A 102 17.11 16.35 13.32
N GLY A 103 16.64 15.11 13.19
CA GLY A 103 17.04 14.02 14.06
C GLY A 103 16.35 14.06 15.44
N ASP A 104 16.47 12.97 16.18
CA ASP A 104 15.88 12.81 17.52
C ASP A 104 14.38 13.17 17.58
N TRP A 105 13.61 12.88 16.53
CA TRP A 105 12.17 13.17 16.38
C TRP A 105 11.81 14.66 16.41
N ASN A 106 12.77 15.53 16.13
CA ASN A 106 12.56 16.97 16.00
C ASN A 106 12.31 17.33 14.53
N PHE A 107 11.21 17.99 14.27
CA PHE A 107 10.81 18.40 12.93
C PHE A 107 10.50 19.90 12.88
N ASP A 108 11.12 20.59 11.93
CA ASP A 108 10.75 21.98 11.59
C ASP A 108 9.57 21.95 10.61
N ARG A 109 8.48 22.61 10.95
CA ARG A 109 7.32 22.74 10.08
C ARG A 109 7.47 23.93 9.14
N LEU A 110 7.56 23.66 7.85
CA LEU A 110 7.79 24.64 6.80
C LEU A 110 6.70 24.56 5.70
N PRO A 111 6.47 25.62 4.91
CA PRO A 111 5.72 25.48 3.67
C PRO A 111 6.54 24.68 2.65
N LEU A 112 5.90 23.72 1.99
CA LEU A 112 6.55 22.89 0.96
C LEU A 112 6.82 23.68 -0.33
N MET A 113 5.84 24.45 -0.79
CA MET A 113 5.91 25.24 -2.02
C MET A 113 5.64 26.72 -1.73
N THR A 114 6.37 27.61 -2.37
CA THR A 114 6.11 29.07 -2.30
C THR A 114 4.81 29.45 -3.02
N TYR A 115 4.50 28.76 -4.12
CA TYR A 115 3.32 29.00 -4.94
C TYR A 115 2.54 27.69 -5.14
N PRO A 116 1.80 27.21 -4.14
CA PRO A 116 1.05 25.96 -4.23
C PRO A 116 -0.06 26.06 -5.30
N SER A 117 -0.51 24.91 -5.79
CA SER A 117 -1.69 24.84 -6.66
C SER A 117 -2.91 25.45 -5.97
N SER A 118 -3.77 26.12 -6.76
CA SER A 118 -5.09 26.55 -6.28
C SER A 118 -6.09 25.40 -6.15
N GLU A 119 -5.84 24.29 -6.85
CA GLU A 119 -6.65 23.09 -6.81
C GLU A 119 -6.10 22.13 -5.74
N GLN A 120 -6.98 21.35 -5.14
CA GLN A 120 -6.56 20.35 -4.15
C GLN A 120 -5.70 19.27 -4.82
N ILE A 121 -4.46 19.11 -4.35
CA ILE A 121 -3.59 18.02 -4.75
C ILE A 121 -4.12 16.72 -4.15
N THR A 122 -4.27 15.68 -4.99
CA THR A 122 -4.77 14.37 -4.58
C THR A 122 -3.77 13.24 -4.82
N ALA A 123 -2.80 13.45 -5.71
CA ALA A 123 -1.67 12.57 -5.95
C ALA A 123 -0.38 13.39 -6.08
N SER A 124 0.74 12.89 -5.62
CA SER A 124 2.05 13.53 -5.78
C SER A 124 3.17 12.51 -5.82
N LEU A 125 4.29 12.90 -6.43
CA LEU A 125 5.45 12.07 -6.64
C LEU A 125 6.71 12.95 -6.62
N ALA A 126 7.72 12.55 -5.85
CA ALA A 126 9.01 13.21 -5.74
C ALA A 126 10.08 12.40 -6.51
N ALA A 127 10.69 13.02 -7.51
CA ALA A 127 11.78 12.45 -8.31
C ALA A 127 12.45 13.54 -9.16
N ASP A 128 13.63 13.27 -9.72
CA ASP A 128 14.30 14.16 -10.66
C ASP A 128 13.74 13.96 -12.07
N PHE A 129 12.83 14.83 -12.50
CA PHE A 129 12.19 14.77 -13.83
C PHE A 129 12.92 15.58 -14.89
N ASN A 130 13.80 16.50 -14.51
CA ASN A 130 14.46 17.39 -15.46
C ASN A 130 15.93 17.02 -15.69
N GLY A 131 16.46 16.02 -15.00
CA GLY A 131 17.80 15.51 -15.14
C GLY A 131 18.87 16.39 -14.51
N ASP A 132 18.56 17.24 -13.54
CA ASP A 132 19.50 18.18 -12.93
C ASP A 132 20.12 17.68 -11.60
N GLY A 133 19.74 16.49 -11.16
CA GLY A 133 20.21 15.85 -9.93
C GLY A 133 19.52 16.33 -8.66
N ARG A 134 18.41 17.05 -8.78
CA ARG A 134 17.58 17.51 -7.66
C ARG A 134 16.19 16.91 -7.75
N VAL A 135 15.59 16.67 -6.60
CA VAL A 135 14.26 16.06 -6.52
C VAL A 135 13.19 17.11 -6.80
N ASP A 136 12.48 16.94 -7.92
CA ASP A 136 11.30 17.70 -8.29
C ASP A 136 10.03 17.13 -7.67
N LEU A 137 8.92 17.85 -7.75
CA LEU A 137 7.62 17.40 -7.23
C LEU A 137 6.56 17.48 -8.32
N LEU A 138 6.07 16.32 -8.77
CA LEU A 138 4.93 16.22 -9.68
C LEU A 138 3.63 16.09 -8.88
N CYS A 139 2.66 16.98 -9.13
CA CYS A 139 1.38 17.03 -8.42
C CYS A 139 0.21 16.84 -9.37
N GLY A 140 -0.66 15.89 -9.05
CA GLY A 140 -1.97 15.67 -9.66
C GLY A 140 -3.09 16.32 -8.84
N SER A 141 -3.93 17.11 -9.50
CA SER A 141 -5.12 17.75 -8.95
C SER A 141 -6.26 17.72 -9.98
N ALA A 142 -7.48 18.07 -9.57
CA ALA A 142 -8.56 18.29 -10.53
C ALA A 142 -8.13 19.41 -11.51
N GLY A 143 -7.95 19.06 -12.79
CA GLY A 143 -7.35 19.97 -13.78
C GLY A 143 -6.18 19.32 -14.50
N LEU A 144 -5.11 20.07 -14.75
CA LEU A 144 -3.88 19.55 -15.35
C LEU A 144 -2.81 19.36 -14.26
N PRO A 145 -2.00 18.29 -14.32
CA PRO A 145 -0.90 18.10 -13.40
C PRO A 145 0.11 19.24 -13.47
N GLN A 146 0.83 19.46 -12.39
CA GLN A 146 1.85 20.49 -12.29
C GLN A 146 3.17 19.90 -11.80
N LEU A 147 4.26 20.22 -12.49
CA LEU A 147 5.62 19.87 -12.11
C LEU A 147 6.28 21.09 -11.45
N TYR A 148 6.72 20.93 -10.21
CA TYR A 148 7.47 21.91 -9.44
C TYR A 148 8.94 21.53 -9.45
N LEU A 149 9.77 22.31 -10.12
CA LEU A 149 11.22 22.09 -10.16
C LEU A 149 11.88 22.63 -8.90
N ALA A 150 12.83 21.87 -8.38
CA ALA A 150 13.63 22.28 -7.25
C ALA A 150 14.63 23.38 -7.64
N ASP A 151 14.88 24.34 -6.73
CA ASP A 151 15.96 25.32 -6.87
C ASP A 151 17.31 24.72 -6.39
N ASP A 152 18.37 25.52 -6.43
CA ASP A 152 19.74 25.06 -6.05
C ASP A 152 19.85 24.64 -4.58
N GLU A 153 18.89 25.01 -3.73
CA GLU A 153 18.79 24.59 -2.33
C GLU A 153 17.75 23.49 -2.10
N GLY A 154 17.24 22.84 -3.16
CA GLY A 154 16.26 21.76 -3.10
C GLY A 154 14.83 22.21 -2.70
N ARG A 155 14.48 23.49 -2.91
CA ARG A 155 13.19 24.07 -2.52
C ARG A 155 12.31 24.37 -3.73
N PHE A 156 10.99 24.31 -3.55
CA PHE A 156 10.01 24.60 -4.61
C PHE A 156 9.58 26.07 -4.57
N THR A 157 10.45 26.94 -5.08
CA THR A 157 10.29 28.41 -5.01
C THR A 157 9.64 29.02 -6.24
N THR A 158 9.47 28.25 -7.32
CA THR A 158 8.83 28.67 -8.57
C THR A 158 7.38 28.17 -8.67
N ARG A 159 6.62 28.72 -9.63
CA ARG A 159 5.29 28.19 -9.96
C ARG A 159 5.42 26.85 -10.68
N GLY A 160 4.48 25.94 -10.41
CA GLY A 160 4.42 24.66 -11.10
C GLY A 160 4.23 24.86 -12.62
N ILE A 161 4.96 24.05 -13.38
CA ILE A 161 4.86 23.96 -14.85
C ILE A 161 3.68 23.02 -15.16
N VAL A 162 2.75 23.49 -15.98
CA VAL A 162 1.58 22.68 -16.35
C VAL A 162 2.00 21.57 -17.32
N VAL A 163 1.61 20.34 -17.02
CA VAL A 163 1.81 19.17 -17.90
C VAL A 163 0.65 19.10 -18.89
N GLU A 164 0.84 19.66 -20.09
CA GLU A 164 -0.21 19.76 -21.12
C GLU A 164 -0.39 18.48 -21.95
N ALA A 165 0.53 17.51 -21.85
CA ALA A 165 0.56 16.28 -22.66
C ALA A 165 -0.74 15.48 -22.63
N ILE A 166 -1.48 15.50 -21.52
CA ILE A 166 -2.73 14.78 -21.33
C ILE A 166 -3.86 15.30 -22.23
N GLY A 167 -3.82 16.58 -22.64
CA GLY A 167 -4.79 17.20 -23.53
C GLY A 167 -6.21 17.38 -22.97
N GLN A 168 -6.45 16.97 -21.72
CA GLN A 168 -7.74 17.09 -21.04
C GLN A 168 -7.54 17.28 -19.53
N LYS A 169 -8.55 17.83 -18.86
CA LYS A 169 -8.53 17.94 -17.40
C LYS A 169 -8.70 16.58 -16.75
N LEU A 170 -8.03 16.39 -15.63
CA LEU A 170 -8.24 15.26 -14.72
C LEU A 170 -9.43 15.58 -13.81
N ASP A 171 -10.16 14.53 -13.43
CA ASP A 171 -11.28 14.63 -12.49
C ASP A 171 -10.84 14.29 -11.07
N PHE A 172 -10.19 13.13 -10.90
CA PHE A 172 -9.74 12.65 -9.59
C PHE A 172 -8.46 11.80 -9.71
N PRO A 173 -7.30 12.44 -9.96
CA PRO A 173 -6.03 11.71 -9.94
C PRO A 173 -5.79 11.11 -8.56
N SER A 174 -5.40 9.85 -8.53
CA SER A 174 -5.23 9.06 -7.29
C SER A 174 -3.85 8.43 -7.19
N VAL A 175 -3.17 8.22 -8.32
CA VAL A 175 -1.89 7.53 -8.41
C VAL A 175 -0.96 8.26 -9.34
N LEU A 176 0.29 8.40 -8.89
CA LEU A 176 1.46 8.72 -9.71
C LEU A 176 2.55 7.70 -9.36
N THR A 177 3.13 7.07 -10.36
CA THR A 177 4.35 6.26 -10.23
C THR A 177 5.30 6.59 -11.37
N ALA A 178 6.60 6.45 -11.16
CA ALA A 178 7.60 6.73 -12.17
C ALA A 178 8.65 5.62 -12.29
N GLY A 179 9.21 5.50 -13.49
CA GLY A 179 10.30 4.61 -13.86
C GLY A 179 10.74 4.87 -15.28
N ASP A 180 11.96 4.52 -15.62
CA ASP A 180 12.50 4.55 -16.99
C ASP A 180 11.94 3.32 -17.73
N VAL A 181 10.83 3.50 -18.47
CA VAL A 181 10.14 2.36 -19.10
C VAL A 181 10.54 2.11 -20.54
N ASP A 182 11.24 3.05 -21.17
CA ASP A 182 11.73 2.89 -22.54
C ASP A 182 13.26 2.87 -22.67
N ALA A 183 13.94 2.83 -21.53
CA ALA A 183 15.39 2.70 -21.37
C ALA A 183 16.17 3.87 -22.00
N ASP A 184 15.60 5.07 -22.04
CA ASP A 184 16.27 6.27 -22.56
C ASP A 184 17.00 7.08 -21.47
N GLY A 185 16.85 6.70 -20.20
CA GLY A 185 17.56 7.20 -19.02
C GLY A 185 16.86 8.32 -18.29
N ASP A 186 15.62 8.63 -18.61
CA ASP A 186 14.79 9.56 -17.85
C ASP A 186 13.54 8.89 -17.25
N LEU A 187 12.81 9.59 -16.40
CA LEU A 187 11.68 9.02 -15.68
C LEU A 187 10.36 9.31 -16.37
N ASP A 188 9.73 8.25 -16.82
CA ASP A 188 8.35 8.24 -17.31
C ASP A 188 7.35 8.10 -16.17
N VAL A 189 6.10 8.46 -16.44
CA VAL A 189 5.06 8.49 -15.41
C VAL A 189 3.82 7.72 -15.84
N TRP A 190 3.32 6.84 -14.97
CA TRP A 190 1.95 6.37 -15.03
C TRP A 190 1.08 7.19 -14.08
N LEU A 191 0.08 7.87 -14.63
CA LEU A 191 -0.92 8.63 -13.91
C LEU A 191 -2.27 7.92 -14.00
N ALA A 192 -2.84 7.57 -12.84
CA ALA A 192 -4.16 6.94 -12.80
C ALA A 192 -5.16 7.75 -11.97
N GLN A 193 -6.45 7.50 -12.24
CA GLN A 193 -7.55 8.19 -11.62
C GLN A 193 -8.54 7.22 -10.96
N TYR A 194 -9.18 7.69 -9.88
CA TYR A 194 -10.27 6.98 -9.22
C TYR A 194 -11.60 7.69 -9.47
N LYS A 195 -12.59 6.96 -10.00
CA LYS A 195 -13.97 7.46 -10.09
C LYS A 195 -14.75 6.95 -8.90
N PRO A 196 -15.23 7.81 -7.97
CA PRO A 196 -16.00 7.38 -6.82
C PRO A 196 -17.22 6.56 -7.24
N ALA A 197 -17.41 5.41 -6.61
CA ALA A 197 -18.58 4.57 -6.83
C ALA A 197 -19.86 5.29 -6.34
N TYR A 198 -20.99 4.98 -6.96
CA TYR A 198 -22.32 5.50 -6.61
C TYR A 198 -22.52 7.01 -6.80
N HIS A 199 -21.49 7.74 -7.16
CA HIS A 199 -21.59 9.16 -7.48
C HIS A 199 -22.50 9.33 -8.69
N PHE A 200 -23.40 10.28 -8.65
CA PHE A 200 -24.42 10.51 -9.69
C PHE A 200 -25.33 9.29 -9.99
N GLY A 201 -25.51 8.39 -9.03
CA GLY A 201 -26.39 7.22 -9.18
C GLY A 201 -25.82 6.09 -10.03
N GLN A 202 -24.56 6.15 -10.44
CA GLN A 202 -23.93 5.10 -11.22
C GLN A 202 -23.29 4.02 -10.33
N MET A 203 -23.14 2.81 -10.84
CA MET A 203 -22.49 1.69 -10.17
C MET A 203 -21.37 1.13 -11.01
N PRO A 204 -20.25 0.70 -10.40
CA PRO A 204 -19.21 -0.03 -11.12
C PRO A 204 -19.76 -1.31 -11.75
N THR A 205 -19.58 -1.48 -13.07
CA THR A 205 -20.21 -2.60 -13.78
C THR A 205 -19.28 -3.20 -14.84
N PRO A 206 -19.02 -4.54 -14.84
CA PRO A 206 -19.41 -5.45 -13.75
C PRO A 206 -18.57 -5.18 -12.49
N TYR A 207 -19.12 -5.35 -11.31
CA TYR A 207 -18.45 -5.01 -10.05
C TYR A 207 -17.15 -5.78 -9.78
N TYR A 208 -16.86 -6.83 -10.52
CA TYR A 208 -15.68 -7.67 -10.39
C TYR A 208 -14.63 -7.45 -11.51
N ASP A 209 -14.95 -6.63 -12.52
CA ASP A 209 -14.04 -6.30 -13.63
C ASP A 209 -14.42 -4.95 -14.28
N ALA A 210 -14.76 -3.97 -13.45
CA ALA A 210 -15.20 -2.66 -13.92
C ALA A 210 -14.08 -1.92 -14.66
N ASN A 211 -14.42 -1.37 -15.84
CA ASN A 211 -13.55 -0.53 -16.65
C ASN A 211 -14.32 0.73 -17.10
N ASP A 212 -14.91 1.41 -16.12
CA ASP A 212 -15.84 2.51 -16.27
C ASP A 212 -15.46 3.77 -15.48
N GLY A 213 -14.20 3.82 -15.05
CA GLY A 213 -13.58 4.92 -14.32
C GLY A 213 -13.14 6.07 -15.22
N PHE A 214 -12.38 7.01 -14.65
CA PHE A 214 -11.69 8.04 -15.41
C PHE A 214 -10.43 7.47 -16.07
N PRO A 215 -9.97 8.05 -17.21
CA PRO A 215 -8.85 7.49 -17.94
C PRO A 215 -7.52 7.66 -17.20
N SER A 216 -6.66 6.66 -17.30
CA SER A 216 -5.25 6.70 -16.89
C SER A 216 -4.35 7.00 -18.10
N PHE A 217 -3.11 7.46 -17.84
CA PHE A 217 -2.18 7.95 -18.85
C PHE A 217 -0.76 7.44 -18.59
N LEU A 218 -0.11 6.94 -19.65
CA LEU A 218 1.35 6.80 -19.72
C LEU A 218 1.91 8.10 -20.31
N LEU A 219 2.85 8.71 -19.61
CA LEU A 219 3.49 9.96 -20.00
C LEU A 219 4.99 9.70 -20.13
N LEU A 220 5.51 9.70 -21.36
CA LEU A 220 6.95 9.62 -21.63
C LEU A 220 7.58 10.99 -21.47
N ASN A 221 8.69 11.06 -20.77
CA ASN A 221 9.47 12.27 -20.51
C ASN A 221 10.48 12.51 -21.64
N ASP A 222 11.13 13.65 -21.70
CA ASP A 222 12.25 13.99 -22.60
C ASP A 222 13.53 14.33 -21.81
N GLY A 223 13.62 13.92 -20.54
CA GLY A 223 14.71 14.24 -19.63
C GLY A 223 14.80 15.71 -19.22
N LYS A 224 13.78 16.52 -19.52
CA LYS A 224 13.72 17.95 -19.17
C LYS A 224 12.39 18.33 -18.52
N GLY A 225 11.66 17.33 -18.02
CA GLY A 225 10.34 17.53 -17.42
C GLY A 225 9.24 17.87 -18.43
N ARG A 226 9.41 17.50 -19.70
CA ARG A 226 8.39 17.66 -20.73
C ARG A 226 7.87 16.28 -21.13
N PHE A 227 6.57 16.10 -21.01
CA PHE A 227 5.93 14.83 -21.20
C PHE A 227 5.18 14.74 -22.52
N SER A 228 5.07 13.52 -23.07
CA SER A 228 4.20 13.15 -24.19
C SER A 228 3.29 11.99 -23.81
N GLU A 229 2.03 12.02 -24.25
CA GLU A 229 1.04 10.96 -23.95
C GLU A 229 1.28 9.76 -24.85
N ALA A 230 1.48 8.58 -24.25
CA ALA A 230 1.85 7.35 -24.95
C ALA A 230 0.96 6.13 -24.60
N THR A 231 -0.16 6.29 -23.91
CA THR A 231 -0.99 5.18 -23.41
C THR A 231 -1.43 4.21 -24.52
N VAL A 232 -1.83 4.77 -25.69
CA VAL A 232 -2.27 3.93 -26.82
C VAL A 232 -1.07 3.27 -27.51
N ALA A 233 0.01 4.02 -27.70
CA ALA A 233 1.24 3.50 -28.32
C ALA A 233 1.92 2.45 -27.43
N GLY A 234 1.86 2.63 -26.11
CA GLY A 234 2.37 1.71 -25.10
C GLY A 234 1.49 0.46 -24.87
N GLY A 235 0.33 0.32 -25.55
CA GLY A 235 -0.51 -0.89 -25.42
C GLY A 235 -1.44 -0.90 -24.18
N LEU A 236 -1.54 0.21 -23.42
CA LEU A 236 -2.28 0.27 -22.16
C LEU A 236 -3.72 0.80 -22.30
N ALA A 237 -4.21 1.00 -23.53
CA ALA A 237 -5.51 1.62 -23.77
C ALA A 237 -6.73 0.79 -23.32
N ALA A 238 -6.63 -0.55 -23.37
CA ALA A 238 -7.77 -1.45 -23.20
C ALA A 238 -8.42 -1.34 -21.81
N LYS A 239 -7.61 -1.21 -20.76
CA LYS A 239 -8.04 -1.16 -19.36
C LYS A 239 -7.75 0.20 -18.70
N ARG A 240 -7.55 1.27 -19.49
CA ARG A 240 -7.23 2.60 -18.97
C ARG A 240 -8.30 3.26 -18.12
N HIS A 241 -9.52 2.72 -18.10
CA HIS A 241 -10.65 3.23 -17.34
C HIS A 241 -10.90 2.46 -16.04
N ARG A 242 -9.88 1.83 -15.49
CA ARG A 242 -9.94 1.22 -14.16
C ARG A 242 -10.16 2.28 -13.07
N ARG A 243 -10.73 1.87 -11.93
CA ARG A 243 -10.85 2.69 -10.71
C ARG A 243 -9.65 2.42 -9.84
N THR A 244 -8.51 3.04 -10.19
CA THR A 244 -7.18 2.67 -9.67
C THR A 244 -6.89 3.36 -8.35
N TYR A 245 -6.34 2.60 -7.40
CA TYR A 245 -5.86 3.10 -6.11
C TYR A 245 -4.35 2.99 -5.93
N SER A 246 -3.69 2.07 -6.63
CA SER A 246 -2.23 1.93 -6.58
C SER A 246 -1.70 1.38 -7.91
N ALA A 247 -0.54 1.82 -8.30
CA ALA A 247 0.19 1.27 -9.43
C ALA A 247 1.69 1.49 -9.24
N SER A 248 2.50 0.56 -9.72
CA SER A 248 3.96 0.63 -9.56
C SER A 248 4.65 0.06 -10.79
N PHE A 249 5.79 0.67 -11.14
CA PHE A 249 6.76 0.10 -12.05
C PHE A 249 7.79 -0.72 -11.26
N VAL A 250 7.95 -1.99 -11.64
CA VAL A 250 8.86 -2.93 -10.99
C VAL A 250 9.20 -4.06 -11.97
N ASP A 251 10.46 -4.51 -12.01
CA ASP A 251 10.91 -5.67 -12.81
C ASP A 251 10.40 -6.94 -12.11
N LEU A 252 9.36 -7.58 -12.66
CA LEU A 252 8.67 -8.74 -12.07
C LEU A 252 9.04 -10.07 -12.73
N ASP A 253 9.53 -10.07 -13.96
CA ASP A 253 9.96 -11.28 -14.66
C ASP A 253 11.49 -11.40 -14.79
N GLU A 254 12.23 -10.44 -14.21
CA GLU A 254 13.70 -10.40 -14.11
C GLU A 254 14.41 -10.27 -15.47
N ASP A 255 13.76 -9.65 -16.45
CA ASP A 255 14.37 -9.36 -17.75
C ASP A 255 15.14 -8.02 -17.77
N GLY A 256 15.02 -7.21 -16.71
CA GLY A 256 15.68 -5.94 -16.51
C GLY A 256 14.85 -4.74 -16.95
N ASP A 257 13.65 -4.95 -17.45
CA ASP A 257 12.72 -3.92 -17.89
C ASP A 257 11.65 -3.69 -16.79
N LEU A 258 11.20 -2.46 -16.61
CA LEU A 258 10.20 -2.15 -15.59
C LEU A 258 8.78 -2.48 -16.09
N ASP A 259 8.14 -3.46 -15.47
CA ASP A 259 6.76 -3.85 -15.70
C ASP A 259 5.78 -2.95 -14.96
N LEU A 260 4.50 -2.98 -15.33
CA LEU A 260 3.45 -2.22 -14.67
C LEU A 260 2.45 -3.13 -13.95
N ALA A 261 2.39 -3.02 -12.62
CA ALA A 261 1.35 -3.61 -11.80
C ALA A 261 0.32 -2.54 -11.39
N VAL A 262 -0.98 -2.86 -11.49
CA VAL A 262 -2.08 -1.94 -11.21
C VAL A 262 -3.10 -2.61 -10.29
N ALA A 263 -3.37 -2.02 -9.12
CA ALA A 263 -4.45 -2.43 -8.22
C ALA A 263 -5.64 -1.49 -8.35
N SER A 264 -6.80 -2.08 -8.62
CA SER A 264 -8.02 -1.31 -8.86
C SER A 264 -9.18 -1.84 -8.05
N ASP A 265 -9.97 -0.90 -7.50
CA ASP A 265 -11.26 -1.19 -6.91
C ASP A 265 -12.20 -1.75 -7.99
N TYR A 266 -13.04 -2.71 -7.62
CA TYR A 266 -13.97 -3.41 -8.54
C TYR A 266 -13.30 -4.17 -9.71
N ALA A 267 -11.98 -4.45 -9.63
CA ALA A 267 -11.30 -5.25 -10.66
C ALA A 267 -10.20 -6.15 -10.08
N GLY A 268 -9.40 -5.65 -9.13
CA GLY A 268 -8.28 -6.35 -8.55
C GLY A 268 -6.95 -6.02 -9.22
N LEU A 269 -6.13 -7.02 -9.50
CA LEU A 269 -4.80 -6.86 -10.10
C LEU A 269 -4.86 -6.93 -11.63
N ASP A 270 -4.29 -5.93 -12.29
CA ASP A 270 -3.89 -6.01 -13.69
C ASP A 270 -2.35 -5.95 -13.75
N LEU A 271 -1.74 -6.78 -14.61
CA LEU A 271 -0.30 -6.85 -14.81
C LEU A 271 0.05 -6.75 -16.29
N TYR A 272 1.07 -5.95 -16.58
CA TYR A 272 1.56 -5.68 -17.93
C TYR A 272 3.07 -5.83 -17.97
N LEU A 273 3.59 -6.75 -18.79
CA LEU A 273 5.02 -6.91 -19.04
C LEU A 273 5.48 -5.93 -20.12
N ASN A 274 6.59 -5.26 -19.87
CA ASN A 274 7.24 -4.32 -20.76
C ASN A 274 8.16 -5.05 -21.76
N ASP A 275 8.54 -4.40 -22.84
CA ASP A 275 9.56 -4.88 -23.80
C ASP A 275 10.83 -4.02 -23.78
N GLY A 276 11.03 -3.23 -22.72
CA GLY A 276 12.15 -2.30 -22.57
C GLY A 276 12.12 -1.10 -23.52
N LYS A 277 10.97 -0.83 -24.14
CA LYS A 277 10.76 0.28 -25.08
C LYS A 277 9.42 0.98 -24.86
N GLY A 278 8.91 0.93 -23.64
CA GLY A 278 7.64 1.52 -23.29
C GLY A 278 6.41 0.84 -23.91
N LYS A 279 6.54 -0.43 -24.34
CA LYS A 279 5.42 -1.21 -24.87
C LYS A 279 5.06 -2.35 -23.94
N PHE A 280 3.84 -2.30 -23.46
CA PHE A 280 3.31 -3.19 -22.47
C PHE A 280 2.36 -4.24 -23.06
N LYS A 281 2.54 -5.47 -22.63
CA LYS A 281 1.67 -6.60 -22.95
C LYS A 281 0.85 -6.98 -21.72
N ASP A 282 -0.46 -6.95 -21.84
CA ASP A 282 -1.37 -7.40 -20.78
C ASP A 282 -1.22 -8.92 -20.55
N VAL A 283 -0.83 -9.32 -19.36
CA VAL A 283 -0.68 -10.72 -18.93
C VAL A 283 -1.61 -11.06 -17.75
N THR A 284 -2.56 -10.21 -17.44
CA THR A 284 -3.52 -10.33 -16.33
C THR A 284 -4.23 -11.68 -16.30
N ASP A 285 -4.58 -12.24 -17.47
CA ASP A 285 -5.31 -13.49 -17.56
C ASP A 285 -4.53 -14.70 -17.01
N SER A 286 -3.20 -14.59 -16.86
CA SER A 286 -2.37 -15.64 -16.25
C SER A 286 -2.72 -15.92 -14.79
N PHE A 287 -3.31 -14.94 -14.08
CA PHE A 287 -3.73 -15.08 -12.69
C PHE A 287 -5.08 -15.78 -12.51
N ASN A 288 -5.83 -16.00 -13.59
CA ASN A 288 -7.19 -16.53 -13.52
C ASN A 288 -8.06 -15.78 -12.49
N ASP A 289 -8.83 -16.51 -11.71
CA ASP A 289 -9.73 -15.94 -10.70
C ASP A 289 -9.02 -15.34 -9.47
N THR A 290 -7.73 -15.63 -9.27
CA THR A 290 -7.00 -15.11 -8.10
C THR A 290 -6.73 -13.61 -8.19
N ARG A 291 -6.77 -13.00 -9.39
CA ARG A 291 -6.62 -11.56 -9.58
C ARG A 291 -7.75 -10.73 -8.99
N HIS A 292 -8.96 -11.30 -8.85
CA HIS A 292 -10.14 -10.57 -8.43
C HIS A 292 -10.07 -10.16 -6.95
N CYS A 293 -10.27 -8.88 -6.70
CA CYS A 293 -10.29 -8.26 -5.40
C CYS A 293 -10.89 -6.85 -5.51
N PHE A 294 -11.33 -6.25 -4.41
CA PHE A 294 -11.42 -4.79 -4.32
C PHE A 294 -10.02 -4.27 -3.99
N GLY A 295 -9.19 -4.07 -5.02
CA GLY A 295 -7.75 -3.76 -4.87
C GLY A 295 -7.52 -2.34 -4.41
N MET A 296 -6.70 -2.15 -3.35
CA MET A 296 -6.45 -0.85 -2.73
C MET A 296 -4.97 -0.43 -2.79
N SER A 297 -4.04 -1.31 -2.46
CA SER A 297 -2.60 -1.01 -2.52
C SER A 297 -1.77 -2.20 -2.95
N LEU A 298 -0.59 -1.90 -3.44
CA LEU A 298 0.48 -2.87 -3.75
C LEU A 298 1.66 -2.61 -2.83
N THR A 299 2.38 -3.66 -2.47
CA THR A 299 3.71 -3.56 -1.88
C THR A 299 4.55 -4.75 -2.36
N PHE A 300 5.86 -4.55 -2.43
CA PHE A 300 6.79 -5.48 -3.06
C PHE A 300 7.94 -5.80 -2.11
N ALA A 301 8.33 -7.06 -2.07
CA ALA A 301 9.54 -7.53 -1.38
C ALA A 301 9.83 -8.97 -1.82
N ASP A 302 10.99 -9.50 -1.48
CA ASP A 302 11.29 -10.92 -1.55
C ASP A 302 10.86 -11.57 -0.22
N PHE A 303 9.57 -11.95 -0.12
CA PHE A 303 8.99 -12.47 1.13
C PHE A 303 9.40 -13.91 1.45
N ASN A 304 9.84 -14.68 0.44
CA ASN A 304 10.22 -16.08 0.61
C ASN A 304 11.73 -16.32 0.50
N ARG A 305 12.53 -15.25 0.30
CA ARG A 305 13.99 -15.26 0.21
C ARG A 305 14.52 -16.12 -0.95
N ASP A 306 13.86 -16.05 -2.11
CA ASP A 306 14.27 -16.75 -3.34
C ASP A 306 14.95 -15.84 -4.39
N GLU A 307 15.27 -14.60 -3.99
CA GLU A 307 15.88 -13.53 -4.81
C GLU A 307 14.98 -13.02 -5.95
N ARG A 308 13.64 -13.17 -5.80
CA ARG A 308 12.63 -12.64 -6.72
C ARG A 308 11.73 -11.64 -6.01
N MET A 309 11.28 -10.66 -6.79
CA MET A 309 10.28 -9.74 -6.25
C MET A 309 8.92 -10.42 -6.19
N ASP A 310 8.36 -10.47 -4.99
CA ASP A 310 6.99 -10.90 -4.74
C ASP A 310 6.07 -9.67 -4.67
N LEU A 311 4.76 -9.90 -4.79
CA LEU A 311 3.75 -8.86 -4.76
C LEU A 311 2.68 -9.17 -3.71
N TYR A 312 2.40 -8.20 -2.84
CA TYR A 312 1.28 -8.24 -1.92
C TYR A 312 0.27 -7.14 -2.26
N MET A 313 -0.98 -7.53 -2.57
CA MET A 313 -2.09 -6.63 -2.85
C MET A 313 -3.08 -6.63 -1.71
N THR A 314 -3.43 -5.45 -1.20
CA THR A 314 -4.48 -5.31 -0.19
C THR A 314 -5.86 -5.20 -0.83
N GLY A 315 -6.88 -5.58 -0.06
CA GLY A 315 -8.25 -5.47 -0.48
C GLY A 315 -9.26 -5.84 0.61
N MET A 316 -10.53 -5.74 0.29
CA MET A 316 -11.61 -5.95 1.25
C MET A 316 -11.83 -7.43 1.55
N ALA A 317 -11.73 -7.84 2.82
CA ALA A 317 -12.20 -9.13 3.28
C ALA A 317 -13.65 -9.02 3.79
N SER A 318 -14.57 -9.85 3.28
CA SER A 318 -15.97 -9.83 3.69
C SER A 318 -16.43 -11.16 4.26
N THR A 319 -16.74 -11.17 5.56
CA THR A 319 -17.39 -12.32 6.21
C THR A 319 -18.84 -12.50 5.72
N THR A 320 -19.49 -11.43 5.33
CA THR A 320 -20.85 -11.47 4.76
C THR A 320 -20.86 -12.14 3.39
N ALA A 321 -19.93 -11.80 2.49
CA ALA A 321 -19.82 -12.44 1.19
C ALA A 321 -19.69 -13.96 1.33
N ARG A 322 -18.78 -14.41 2.19
CA ARG A 322 -18.59 -15.85 2.48
C ARG A 322 -19.79 -16.53 3.11
N ARG A 323 -20.54 -15.82 3.97
CA ARG A 323 -21.76 -16.35 4.60
C ARG A 323 -22.87 -16.55 3.57
N LEU A 324 -23.08 -15.56 2.70
CA LEU A 324 -24.06 -15.64 1.62
C LEU A 324 -23.75 -16.78 0.66
N GLU A 325 -22.47 -16.95 0.31
CA GLU A 325 -22.00 -18.06 -0.53
C GLU A 325 -22.27 -19.42 0.12
N ARG A 326 -21.91 -19.60 1.39
CA ARG A 326 -22.14 -20.84 2.13
C ARG A 326 -23.62 -21.20 2.28
N LEU A 327 -24.49 -20.19 2.31
CA LEU A 327 -25.95 -20.37 2.40
C LEU A 327 -26.61 -20.55 1.03
N GLY A 328 -25.84 -20.47 -0.07
CA GLY A 328 -26.37 -20.53 -1.43
C GLY A 328 -27.33 -19.38 -1.76
N LEU A 329 -27.16 -18.24 -1.10
CA LEU A 329 -28.04 -17.09 -1.29
C LEU A 329 -27.56 -16.23 -2.45
N GLY A 330 -28.40 -16.06 -3.44
CA GLY A 330 -28.15 -15.28 -4.64
C GLY A 330 -29.40 -15.22 -5.51
N ARG A 331 -29.23 -14.71 -6.71
CA ARG A 331 -30.29 -14.60 -7.73
C ARG A 331 -29.81 -15.32 -8.97
N ASP A 332 -30.59 -16.28 -9.45
CA ASP A 332 -30.19 -17.17 -10.58
C ASP A 332 -29.88 -16.40 -11.87
N GLU A 333 -30.58 -15.28 -12.10
CA GLU A 333 -30.35 -14.39 -13.24
C GLU A 333 -29.00 -13.65 -13.19
N PHE A 334 -28.31 -13.67 -12.04
CA PHE A 334 -26.99 -13.07 -11.83
C PHE A 334 -25.95 -14.09 -11.36
N ALA A 335 -25.97 -15.29 -11.90
CA ALA A 335 -25.11 -16.42 -11.49
C ALA A 335 -23.61 -16.09 -11.55
N GLU A 336 -23.15 -15.37 -12.56
CA GLU A 336 -21.76 -14.95 -12.70
C GLU A 336 -21.35 -13.97 -11.57
N HIS A 337 -22.18 -12.99 -11.25
CA HIS A 337 -21.97 -12.06 -10.15
C HIS A 337 -21.84 -12.81 -8.82
N GLN A 338 -22.68 -13.83 -8.62
CA GLN A 338 -22.65 -14.66 -7.43
C GLN A 338 -21.33 -15.45 -7.32
N GLN A 339 -20.85 -16.05 -8.42
CA GLN A 339 -19.58 -16.78 -8.45
C GLN A 339 -18.38 -15.89 -8.10
N LYS A 340 -18.37 -14.62 -8.57
CA LYS A 340 -17.30 -13.66 -8.28
C LYS A 340 -17.36 -13.07 -6.86
N ARG A 341 -18.48 -13.16 -6.14
CA ARG A 341 -18.66 -12.55 -4.83
C ARG A 341 -17.63 -12.99 -3.79
N SER A 342 -17.37 -14.29 -3.69
CA SER A 342 -16.37 -14.83 -2.77
C SER A 342 -14.94 -14.44 -3.15
N LEU A 343 -14.68 -14.31 -4.45
CA LEU A 343 -13.37 -13.89 -4.96
C LEU A 343 -13.12 -12.41 -4.64
N MET A 344 -14.10 -11.54 -4.90
CA MET A 344 -14.02 -10.11 -4.60
C MET A 344 -13.93 -9.82 -3.10
N GLY A 345 -14.70 -10.53 -2.28
CA GLY A 345 -14.69 -10.41 -0.82
C GLY A 345 -13.67 -11.31 -0.10
N TYR A 346 -12.67 -11.83 -0.81
CA TYR A 346 -11.69 -12.75 -0.25
C TYR A 346 -10.74 -12.06 0.73
N GLY A 347 -10.33 -10.83 0.42
CA GLY A 347 -9.32 -10.06 1.14
C GLY A 347 -8.04 -9.89 0.34
N ASN A 348 -6.92 -9.76 1.04
CA ASN A 348 -5.62 -9.50 0.44
C ASN A 348 -5.09 -10.70 -0.36
N ARG A 349 -4.17 -10.44 -1.27
CA ARG A 349 -3.54 -11.44 -2.12
C ARG A 349 -2.03 -11.30 -2.06
N MET A 350 -1.33 -12.43 -1.87
CA MET A 350 0.12 -12.53 -2.00
C MET A 350 0.47 -13.41 -3.18
N TYR A 351 1.35 -12.92 -4.03
CA TYR A 351 1.88 -13.62 -5.19
C TYR A 351 3.40 -13.70 -5.07
N LEU A 352 3.93 -14.90 -5.15
CA LEU A 352 5.36 -15.16 -5.16
C LEU A 352 5.90 -15.08 -6.59
N GLY A 353 7.06 -14.47 -6.74
CA GLY A 353 7.81 -14.41 -7.98
C GLY A 353 8.18 -15.79 -8.50
N HIS A 354 8.08 -16.01 -9.81
CA HIS A 354 8.45 -17.24 -10.46
C HIS A 354 9.09 -16.92 -11.82
N PRO A 355 10.01 -17.73 -12.37
CA PRO A 355 10.75 -17.40 -13.60
C PRO A 355 9.90 -16.95 -14.80
N ASP A 356 8.63 -17.27 -14.81
CA ASP A 356 7.72 -17.06 -15.95
C ASP A 356 6.40 -16.38 -15.55
N SER A 357 6.20 -16.07 -14.25
CA SER A 357 4.93 -15.52 -13.76
C SER A 357 4.96 -15.24 -12.27
N LEU A 358 3.96 -14.50 -11.77
CA LEU A 358 3.62 -14.45 -10.36
C LEU A 358 2.59 -15.54 -10.03
N ARG A 359 2.71 -16.19 -8.87
CA ARG A 359 1.78 -17.24 -8.42
C ARG A 359 1.29 -16.96 -7.01
N GLN A 360 0.00 -17.17 -6.76
CA GLN A 360 -0.55 -17.01 -5.42
C GLN A 360 0.20 -17.89 -4.41
N ALA A 361 0.63 -17.28 -3.29
CA ALA A 361 1.38 -17.97 -2.24
C ALA A 361 0.57 -19.13 -1.63
N PRO A 362 1.18 -20.29 -1.34
CA PRO A 362 0.48 -21.42 -0.71
C PRO A 362 -0.02 -21.09 0.70
N PHE A 363 0.59 -20.14 1.37
CA PHE A 363 0.18 -19.61 2.68
C PHE A 363 -0.70 -18.36 2.61
N ASN A 364 -1.23 -18.01 1.43
CA ASN A 364 -2.00 -16.77 1.23
C ASN A 364 -3.14 -16.56 2.24
N ASP A 365 -3.79 -17.64 2.71
CA ASP A 365 -4.86 -17.55 3.72
C ASP A 365 -4.41 -16.95 5.06
N GLN A 366 -3.12 -16.98 5.39
CA GLN A 366 -2.58 -16.41 6.62
C GLN A 366 -2.53 -14.87 6.56
N VAL A 367 -2.35 -14.30 5.36
CA VAL A 367 -2.22 -12.86 5.12
C VAL A 367 -3.47 -12.22 4.52
N ALA A 368 -4.44 -13.04 4.06
CA ALA A 368 -5.56 -12.58 3.26
C ALA A 368 -6.62 -11.81 4.05
N ARG A 369 -6.89 -12.22 5.31
CA ARG A 369 -8.07 -11.74 6.03
C ARG A 369 -7.69 -10.85 7.18
N THR A 370 -7.35 -9.62 6.88
CA THR A 370 -7.00 -8.60 7.86
C THR A 370 -8.16 -7.66 8.18
N GLY A 371 -9.10 -7.48 7.25
CA GLY A 371 -10.24 -6.59 7.37
C GLY A 371 -10.54 -5.93 6.03
N TRP A 372 -11.09 -4.73 6.04
CA TRP A 372 -11.09 -3.82 4.90
C TRP A 372 -9.75 -3.10 4.88
N SER A 373 -8.83 -3.67 4.10
CA SER A 373 -7.45 -3.21 4.04
C SER A 373 -7.28 -2.11 3.01
N TRP A 374 -6.47 -1.10 3.34
CA TRP A 374 -6.15 0.05 2.52
C TRP A 374 -4.67 0.04 2.15
N GLY A 375 -3.85 0.84 2.84
CA GLY A 375 -2.41 0.85 2.63
C GLY A 375 -1.70 -0.34 3.26
N SER A 376 -0.56 -0.71 2.70
CA SER A 376 0.37 -1.66 3.27
C SER A 376 1.81 -1.21 3.06
N THR A 377 2.70 -1.64 3.92
CA THR A 377 4.15 -1.45 3.76
C THR A 377 4.87 -2.74 4.14
N SER A 378 5.94 -3.05 3.41
CA SER A 378 6.84 -4.17 3.68
C SER A 378 8.14 -3.64 4.30
N PHE A 379 8.60 -4.27 5.38
CA PHE A 379 9.81 -3.89 6.09
C PHE A 379 10.19 -4.97 7.10
N ASP A 380 11.46 -5.12 7.37
CA ASP A 380 11.94 -5.97 8.45
C ASP A 380 11.94 -5.15 9.75
N PHE A 381 10.94 -5.38 10.64
CA PHE A 381 10.77 -4.54 11.83
C PHE A 381 11.70 -4.93 12.98
N ASP A 382 12.20 -6.18 13.02
CA ASP A 382 13.05 -6.68 14.11
C ASP A 382 14.46 -7.08 13.66
N ASN A 383 14.80 -6.76 12.41
CA ASN A 383 16.09 -7.01 11.78
C ASN A 383 16.50 -8.49 11.75
N ASP A 384 15.51 -9.41 11.67
CA ASP A 384 15.75 -10.86 11.64
C ASP A 384 16.03 -11.42 10.25
N ALA A 385 16.11 -10.55 9.24
CA ALA A 385 16.34 -10.83 7.83
C ALA A 385 15.12 -11.34 7.05
N ASP A 386 13.94 -11.33 7.64
CA ASP A 386 12.68 -11.69 7.01
C ASP A 386 11.80 -10.43 6.83
N VAL A 387 11.27 -10.19 5.63
CA VAL A 387 10.46 -8.99 5.38
C VAL A 387 9.03 -9.20 5.88
N ASP A 388 8.60 -8.34 6.78
CA ASP A 388 7.28 -8.30 7.40
C ASP A 388 6.31 -7.42 6.65
N ILE A 389 5.01 -7.45 7.07
CA ILE A 389 3.97 -6.62 6.43
C ILE A 389 3.14 -5.92 7.49
N TYR A 390 3.00 -4.59 7.35
CA TYR A 390 2.00 -3.84 8.10
C TYR A 390 0.84 -3.41 7.17
N VAL A 391 -0.40 -3.61 7.64
CA VAL A 391 -1.62 -3.32 6.89
C VAL A 391 -2.52 -2.37 7.67
N ALA A 392 -2.89 -1.27 7.04
CA ALA A 392 -3.87 -0.31 7.52
C ALA A 392 -5.30 -0.83 7.23
N ASN A 393 -6.13 -0.94 8.26
CA ASN A 393 -7.50 -1.49 8.16
C ASN A 393 -8.56 -0.51 8.64
N GLY A 394 -9.81 -0.84 8.34
CA GLY A 394 -11.00 -0.12 8.75
C GLY A 394 -11.51 0.84 7.68
N HIS A 395 -12.83 0.79 7.40
CA HIS A 395 -13.41 1.68 6.40
C HIS A 395 -14.10 2.87 7.03
N ARG A 396 -15.07 2.62 7.91
CA ARG A 396 -15.85 3.68 8.54
C ARG A 396 -16.42 3.24 9.88
N SER A 397 -15.84 3.74 10.95
CA SER A 397 -16.34 3.60 12.30
C SER A 397 -17.41 4.66 12.57
N SER A 398 -18.54 4.26 13.18
CA SER A 398 -19.63 5.12 13.56
C SER A 398 -20.03 4.87 15.02
N GLN A 399 -21.26 5.23 15.42
CA GLN A 399 -21.73 5.14 16.81
C GLN A 399 -21.84 3.69 17.32
N THR A 400 -22.04 2.73 16.45
CA THR A 400 -22.21 1.32 16.81
C THR A 400 -21.41 0.41 15.88
N ALA A 401 -21.01 -0.75 16.39
CA ALA A 401 -20.36 -1.81 15.61
C ALA A 401 -21.34 -2.56 14.67
N LYS A 402 -22.62 -2.16 14.60
CA LYS A 402 -23.57 -2.72 13.64
C LYS A 402 -23.10 -2.38 12.22
N ASP A 403 -22.91 -3.41 11.39
CA ASP A 403 -22.20 -3.31 10.13
C ASP A 403 -23.11 -3.18 8.91
N TYR A 404 -22.73 -2.33 7.95
CA TYR A 404 -23.41 -2.10 6.68
C TYR A 404 -23.11 -3.17 5.62
N CYS A 405 -22.05 -3.94 5.75
CA CYS A 405 -21.57 -4.90 4.74
C CYS A 405 -22.68 -5.83 4.21
N THR A 406 -23.64 -6.22 5.08
CA THR A 406 -24.78 -7.05 4.66
C THR A 406 -25.67 -6.32 3.65
N ARG A 407 -25.92 -5.02 3.83
CA ARG A 407 -26.73 -4.23 2.89
C ARG A 407 -26.02 -4.06 1.56
N PHE A 408 -24.74 -3.77 1.57
CA PHE A 408 -23.91 -3.70 0.37
C PHE A 408 -24.10 -4.96 -0.49
N TRP A 409 -23.87 -6.15 0.08
CA TRP A 409 -23.97 -7.39 -0.66
C TRP A 409 -25.39 -7.79 -1.07
N CYS A 410 -26.41 -7.21 -0.45
CA CYS A 410 -27.80 -7.52 -0.78
C CYS A 410 -28.41 -6.66 -1.89
N HIS A 411 -27.87 -5.47 -2.19
CA HIS A 411 -28.47 -4.59 -3.18
C HIS A 411 -27.51 -4.11 -4.28
N ASP A 412 -26.23 -3.85 -3.97
CA ASP A 412 -25.34 -3.17 -4.92
C ASP A 412 -24.92 -4.06 -6.10
N ILE A 413 -24.81 -5.35 -5.85
CA ILE A 413 -24.26 -6.31 -6.82
C ILE A 413 -25.23 -6.59 -7.97
N TYR A 414 -26.53 -6.54 -7.71
CA TYR A 414 -27.56 -7.01 -8.64
C TYR A 414 -28.27 -5.89 -9.40
N THR A 415 -27.95 -4.65 -9.14
CA THR A 415 -28.58 -3.49 -9.77
C THR A 415 -27.51 -2.51 -10.20
N GLY A 416 -26.74 -2.85 -11.23
CA GLY A 416 -25.63 -2.03 -11.63
C GLY A 416 -25.80 -1.41 -13.01
N SER A 417 -25.44 -0.15 -13.12
CA SER A 417 -25.22 0.54 -14.38
C SER A 417 -24.06 1.49 -14.22
N SER A 418 -23.13 1.48 -15.17
CA SER A 418 -22.02 2.44 -15.22
C SER A 418 -22.46 3.84 -15.66
N GLN A 419 -23.70 4.00 -16.08
CA GLN A 419 -24.27 5.28 -16.49
C GLN A 419 -24.78 6.05 -15.26
N ASN A 420 -24.68 7.37 -15.31
CA ASN A 420 -25.30 8.23 -14.33
C ASN A 420 -26.84 8.05 -14.35
N ASP A 421 -27.43 7.82 -13.18
CA ASP A 421 -28.86 7.65 -13.01
C ASP A 421 -29.37 8.57 -11.88
N PRO A 422 -30.01 9.71 -12.25
CA PRO A 422 -30.52 10.66 -11.28
C PRO A 422 -31.55 10.07 -10.30
N GLU A 423 -32.27 9.01 -10.69
CA GLU A 423 -33.26 8.36 -9.83
C GLU A 423 -32.62 7.57 -8.69
N LEU A 424 -31.39 7.06 -8.90
CA LEU A 424 -30.63 6.32 -7.89
C LEU A 424 -29.85 7.25 -6.93
N VAL A 425 -29.62 8.52 -7.30
CA VAL A 425 -28.88 9.46 -6.45
C VAL A 425 -29.46 9.59 -5.04
N PRO A 426 -30.78 9.83 -4.83
CA PRO A 426 -31.37 9.91 -3.49
C PRO A 426 -31.24 8.60 -2.73
N PHE A 427 -31.36 7.47 -3.43
CA PHE A 427 -31.23 6.14 -2.83
C PHE A 427 -29.84 5.92 -2.27
N PHE A 428 -28.77 6.13 -3.06
CA PHE A 428 -27.39 5.99 -2.60
C PHE A 428 -27.05 7.02 -1.53
N TRP A 429 -27.49 8.26 -1.69
CA TRP A 429 -27.30 9.27 -0.66
C TRP A 429 -27.89 8.84 0.69
N HIS A 430 -29.12 8.33 0.70
CA HIS A 430 -29.79 7.87 1.92
C HIS A 430 -29.05 6.69 2.57
N ILE A 431 -28.50 5.78 1.76
CA ILE A 431 -27.77 4.60 2.24
C ILE A 431 -26.43 4.98 2.83
N PHE A 432 -25.71 5.91 2.20
CA PHE A 432 -24.37 6.31 2.61
C PHE A 432 -24.34 7.52 3.55
N ALA A 433 -25.44 8.22 3.74
CA ALA A 433 -25.49 9.34 4.68
C ALA A 433 -25.29 8.88 6.13
N THR A 434 -24.15 9.22 6.70
CA THR A 434 -23.75 8.87 8.06
C THR A 434 -24.67 9.42 9.13
N GLU A 435 -25.25 10.58 8.88
CA GLU A 435 -26.12 11.28 9.82
C GLU A 435 -27.43 10.55 10.08
N VAL A 436 -27.85 9.69 9.14
CA VAL A 436 -29.11 8.96 9.19
C VAL A 436 -28.93 7.55 9.77
N MET A 437 -27.71 7.00 9.75
CA MET A 437 -27.44 5.62 10.16
C MET A 437 -26.27 5.53 11.14
N PRO A 438 -26.53 5.13 12.40
CA PRO A 438 -25.47 4.97 13.41
C PRO A 438 -24.61 3.72 13.15
N MET A 439 -24.72 3.12 11.97
CA MET A 439 -24.02 1.89 11.60
C MET A 439 -22.61 2.17 11.10
N SER A 440 -21.68 1.29 11.42
CA SER A 440 -20.36 1.25 10.82
C SER A 440 -20.38 0.51 9.49
N TRP A 441 -19.29 0.63 8.75
CA TRP A 441 -19.02 -0.21 7.58
C TRP A 441 -17.57 -0.66 7.67
N ASN A 442 -17.34 -1.93 8.04
CA ASN A 442 -16.04 -2.46 8.40
C ASN A 442 -15.26 -1.49 9.32
N GLY A 443 -15.97 -0.96 10.33
CA GLY A 443 -15.39 -0.08 11.34
C GLY A 443 -14.83 -0.86 12.52
N PHE A 444 -14.00 -0.19 13.32
CA PHE A 444 -13.34 -0.76 14.51
C PHE A 444 -12.47 -1.99 14.17
N GLU A 445 -11.96 -2.04 12.96
CA GLU A 445 -11.04 -3.09 12.56
C GLU A 445 -9.61 -2.75 12.98
N HIS A 446 -8.88 -3.76 13.47
CA HIS A 446 -7.49 -3.58 13.89
C HIS A 446 -6.56 -3.50 12.69
N ASN A 447 -5.59 -2.59 12.72
CA ASN A 447 -4.43 -2.68 11.86
C ASN A 447 -3.65 -3.96 12.17
N CYS A 448 -2.99 -4.51 11.16
CA CYS A 448 -2.26 -5.78 11.31
C CYS A 448 -0.77 -5.61 11.02
N LEU A 449 0.09 -5.93 11.98
CA LEU A 449 1.48 -6.29 11.72
C LEU A 449 1.56 -7.81 11.62
N MET A 450 2.08 -8.30 10.52
CA MET A 450 2.25 -9.70 10.20
C MET A 450 3.75 -9.99 10.12
N MET A 451 4.25 -10.70 11.12
CA MET A 451 5.64 -11.15 11.19
C MET A 451 5.83 -12.34 10.25
N ASN A 452 6.82 -12.30 9.41
CA ASN A 452 7.22 -13.36 8.51
C ASN A 452 7.83 -14.53 9.33
N LEU A 453 7.71 -15.74 8.83
CA LEU A 453 8.23 -16.94 9.45
C LEU A 453 9.20 -17.64 8.49
N SER A 454 10.29 -16.99 8.20
CA SER A 454 11.36 -17.45 7.30
C SER A 454 10.83 -17.89 5.93
N GLY A 455 9.98 -17.04 5.33
CA GLY A 455 9.43 -17.24 3.99
C GLY A 455 8.38 -18.35 3.87
N THR A 456 8.00 -19.00 4.98
CA THR A 456 7.06 -20.13 4.95
C THR A 456 5.63 -19.80 5.37
N GLY A 457 5.40 -18.56 5.84
CA GLY A 457 4.11 -18.07 6.29
C GLY A 457 4.25 -16.85 7.18
N PHE A 458 3.11 -16.39 7.74
CA PHE A 458 3.04 -15.19 8.56
C PHE A 458 2.27 -15.38 9.84
N MET A 459 2.62 -14.61 10.87
CA MET A 459 1.92 -14.57 12.15
C MET A 459 1.50 -13.13 12.49
N LYS A 460 0.22 -12.92 12.85
CA LYS A 460 -0.28 -11.61 13.28
C LYS A 460 0.26 -11.29 14.67
N VAL A 461 1.04 -10.21 14.76
CA VAL A 461 1.68 -9.75 16.01
C VAL A 461 1.33 -8.30 16.38
N GLY A 462 0.53 -7.60 15.58
CA GLY A 462 0.25 -6.18 15.75
C GLY A 462 -0.22 -5.78 17.15
N PHE A 463 -1.10 -6.57 17.77
CA PHE A 463 -1.53 -6.33 19.16
C PHE A 463 -0.38 -6.51 20.17
N LEU A 464 0.44 -7.53 19.97
CA LEU A 464 1.59 -7.78 20.85
C LEU A 464 2.63 -6.66 20.76
N MET A 465 2.77 -6.04 19.58
CA MET A 465 3.71 -4.94 19.29
C MET A 465 3.13 -3.56 19.61
N GLY A 466 1.84 -3.43 19.92
CA GLY A 466 1.20 -2.17 20.26
C GLY A 466 0.73 -1.34 19.05
N VAL A 467 0.66 -1.92 17.87
CA VAL A 467 0.30 -1.22 16.62
C VAL A 467 -1.03 -1.69 16.00
N ALA A 468 -1.81 -2.47 16.71
CA ALA A 468 -3.15 -2.90 16.28
C ALA A 468 -4.20 -1.84 16.62
N PHE A 469 -4.12 -0.67 16.01
CA PHE A 469 -5.06 0.43 16.23
C PHE A 469 -6.43 0.11 15.63
N GLU A 470 -7.50 0.45 16.35
CA GLU A 470 -8.89 0.42 15.85
C GLU A 470 -9.26 1.74 15.18
N PHE A 471 -8.44 2.19 14.23
CA PHE A 471 -8.69 3.40 13.46
C PHE A 471 -9.31 3.07 12.11
N ASP A 472 -10.00 4.02 11.50
CA ASP A 472 -10.24 3.98 10.06
C ASP A 472 -8.93 4.43 9.38
N SER A 473 -7.99 3.50 9.23
CA SER A 473 -6.65 3.79 8.72
C SER A 473 -6.59 3.75 7.20
N ARG A 474 -5.66 4.51 6.59
CA ARG A 474 -5.49 4.61 5.14
C ARG A 474 -4.05 4.39 4.72
N ASN A 475 -3.24 5.45 4.76
CA ASN A 475 -1.85 5.39 4.35
C ASN A 475 -0.99 4.77 5.46
N VAL A 476 0.02 4.05 5.05
CA VAL A 476 1.10 3.60 5.93
C VAL A 476 2.41 3.63 5.17
N ILE A 477 3.47 4.10 5.82
CA ILE A 477 4.84 4.14 5.30
C ILE A 477 5.76 3.66 6.41
N SER A 478 6.82 2.95 6.06
CA SER A 478 7.91 2.61 6.97
C SER A 478 9.20 3.26 6.53
N ASP A 479 9.93 3.86 7.47
CA ASP A 479 11.29 4.38 7.28
C ASP A 479 12.01 4.44 8.63
N ASP A 480 13.33 4.55 8.63
CA ASP A 480 14.12 4.82 9.83
C ASP A 480 14.23 6.34 9.99
N LEU A 481 13.28 6.93 10.75
CA LEU A 481 13.13 8.38 10.85
C LEU A 481 14.09 9.04 11.86
N ASP A 482 14.69 8.28 12.77
CA ASP A 482 15.67 8.80 13.73
C ASP A 482 17.10 8.26 13.50
N GLY A 483 17.30 7.43 12.47
CA GLY A 483 18.61 6.93 12.05
C GLY A 483 19.20 5.88 12.99
N ASP A 484 18.37 5.19 13.78
CA ASP A 484 18.82 4.22 14.78
C ASP A 484 18.92 2.78 14.27
N GLY A 485 18.60 2.55 12.97
CA GLY A 485 18.67 1.25 12.31
C GLY A 485 17.44 0.38 12.51
N ARG A 486 16.36 0.92 13.03
CA ARG A 486 15.07 0.25 13.15
C ARG A 486 14.02 1.00 12.35
N ARG A 487 13.32 0.29 11.49
CA ARG A 487 12.27 0.89 10.65
C ARG A 487 11.07 1.28 11.52
N ASP A 488 10.71 2.55 11.48
CA ASP A 488 9.55 3.15 12.14
C ASP A 488 8.30 3.08 11.26
N LEU A 489 7.15 3.49 11.80
CA LEU A 489 5.89 3.54 11.07
C LEU A 489 5.27 4.93 11.10
N LEU A 490 4.83 5.40 9.94
CA LEU A 490 3.88 6.49 9.78
C LEU A 490 2.52 5.90 9.41
N VAL A 491 1.48 6.20 10.18
CA VAL A 491 0.11 5.72 9.94
C VAL A 491 -0.85 6.91 9.86
N VAL A 492 -1.64 6.99 8.78
CA VAL A 492 -2.76 7.93 8.70
C VAL A 492 -4.02 7.20 9.11
N GLY A 493 -4.68 7.68 10.15
CA GLY A 493 -5.88 7.04 10.67
C GLY A 493 -6.81 8.03 11.36
N LYS A 494 -8.08 7.64 11.44
CA LYS A 494 -9.12 8.39 12.13
C LYS A 494 -9.72 7.54 13.25
N ALA A 495 -9.54 7.95 14.48
CA ALA A 495 -10.21 7.30 15.61
C ALA A 495 -11.74 7.50 15.53
N ALA A 496 -12.52 6.55 16.05
CA ALA A 496 -13.99 6.56 15.94
C ALA A 496 -14.66 7.82 16.54
N ASN A 497 -14.02 8.47 17.52
CA ASN A 497 -14.49 9.69 18.17
C ASN A 497 -13.96 10.98 17.53
N GLU A 498 -13.19 10.89 16.44
CA GLU A 498 -12.60 12.01 15.72
C GLU A 498 -13.39 12.34 14.46
N ALA A 499 -13.49 13.62 14.12
CA ALA A 499 -14.16 14.07 12.88
C ALA A 499 -13.27 13.90 11.65
N GLN A 500 -11.94 13.97 11.83
CA GLN A 500 -10.94 13.94 10.76
C GLN A 500 -9.76 13.05 11.17
N GLY A 501 -9.01 12.56 10.17
CA GLY A 501 -7.80 11.78 10.37
C GLY A 501 -6.64 12.58 10.94
N SER A 502 -5.68 11.87 11.51
CA SER A 502 -4.39 12.36 12.01
C SER A 502 -3.26 11.49 11.45
N ILE A 503 -2.04 12.01 11.44
CA ILE A 503 -0.83 11.24 11.17
C ILE A 503 -0.21 10.86 12.50
N TYR A 504 0.08 9.58 12.66
CA TYR A 504 0.75 9.02 13.83
C TYR A 504 2.15 8.58 13.42
N LEU A 505 3.17 9.10 14.13
CA LEU A 505 4.55 8.65 14.00
C LEU A 505 4.85 7.71 15.16
N LEU A 506 5.22 6.49 14.82
CA LEU A 506 5.41 5.39 15.75
C LEU A 506 6.86 4.94 15.68
N ARG A 507 7.62 5.22 16.74
CA ARG A 507 8.99 4.77 16.85
C ARG A 507 9.05 3.27 17.10
N ASN A 508 9.88 2.58 16.38
CA ASN A 508 10.25 1.20 16.64
C ASN A 508 11.23 1.14 17.83
N VAL A 509 10.76 0.60 18.95
CA VAL A 509 11.56 0.42 20.18
C VAL A 509 11.84 -1.06 20.44
N TRP A 510 11.70 -1.90 19.42
CA TRP A 510 12.07 -3.30 19.50
C TRP A 510 13.56 -3.42 19.82
N SER A 511 13.89 -4.20 20.83
CA SER A 511 15.27 -4.44 21.23
C SER A 511 15.65 -5.88 20.86
N SER A 512 16.60 -6.02 19.96
CA SER A 512 17.25 -7.28 19.61
C SER A 512 18.77 -7.05 19.54
N ASP A 513 19.52 -8.14 19.51
CA ASP A 513 20.96 -8.10 19.20
C ASP A 513 21.22 -8.30 17.69
N ASN A 514 20.17 -8.20 16.87
CA ASN A 514 20.24 -8.35 15.43
C ASN A 514 20.96 -7.18 14.77
N HIS A 515 21.79 -7.50 13.79
CA HIS A 515 22.50 -6.54 12.95
C HIS A 515 21.65 -6.13 11.75
N TRP A 516 22.06 -5.04 11.09
CA TRP A 516 21.40 -4.52 9.91
C TRP A 516 22.40 -3.82 8.99
N ILE A 517 21.98 -3.51 7.77
CA ILE A 517 22.71 -2.66 6.85
C ILE A 517 21.75 -1.84 6.00
N GLY A 518 22.04 -0.55 5.84
CA GLY A 518 21.26 0.36 5.01
C GLY A 518 22.04 0.82 3.77
N VAL A 519 21.31 1.06 2.67
CA VAL A 519 21.86 1.57 1.42
C VAL A 519 21.02 2.73 0.94
N GLN A 520 21.54 3.95 1.03
CA GLN A 520 20.92 5.18 0.54
C GLN A 520 21.36 5.43 -0.89
N LEU A 521 20.43 5.29 -1.82
CA LEU A 521 20.70 5.55 -3.23
C LEU A 521 20.57 7.03 -3.54
N ARG A 522 21.60 7.57 -4.15
CA ARG A 522 21.66 8.99 -4.51
C ARG A 522 22.16 9.18 -5.93
N GLU A 523 21.64 10.21 -6.55
CA GLU A 523 22.17 10.71 -7.79
C GLU A 523 23.14 11.86 -7.57
N ARG A 524 24.21 11.89 -8.36
CA ARG A 524 25.09 13.04 -8.46
C ARG A 524 25.37 13.33 -9.94
N GLY A 525 24.72 14.34 -10.46
CA GLY A 525 25.23 15.07 -11.62
C GLY A 525 24.69 14.79 -13.00
N LEU A 526 23.87 13.81 -13.30
CA LEU A 526 23.28 13.59 -14.64
C LEU A 526 21.86 13.04 -14.61
N GLY A 527 21.09 13.39 -13.55
CA GLY A 527 19.67 13.20 -13.55
C GLY A 527 19.21 11.75 -13.78
N ARG A 528 19.61 10.83 -12.91
CA ARG A 528 19.10 9.47 -12.98
C ARG A 528 18.61 9.06 -11.61
N SER A 529 17.31 8.87 -11.54
CA SER A 529 16.64 8.54 -10.30
C SER A 529 17.05 7.16 -9.77
N PRO A 530 17.11 6.97 -8.43
CA PRO A 530 17.17 5.66 -7.82
C PRO A 530 15.98 4.76 -8.16
N LEU A 531 14.85 5.34 -8.59
CA LEU A 531 13.65 4.57 -8.92
C LEU A 531 13.90 3.57 -10.04
N GLY A 532 13.49 2.33 -9.81
CA GLY A 532 13.80 1.19 -10.68
C GLY A 532 15.12 0.49 -10.36
N ALA A 533 15.97 1.04 -9.49
CA ALA A 533 17.20 0.36 -9.08
C ALA A 533 16.91 -0.87 -8.21
N ARG A 534 17.72 -1.91 -8.38
CA ARG A 534 17.69 -3.12 -7.56
C ARG A 534 18.95 -3.16 -6.68
N VAL A 535 18.77 -3.33 -5.38
CA VAL A 535 19.85 -3.49 -4.41
C VAL A 535 19.90 -4.93 -3.96
N ARG A 536 21.12 -5.50 -3.96
CA ARG A 536 21.39 -6.85 -3.49
C ARG A 536 22.53 -6.83 -2.49
N ILE A 537 22.38 -7.56 -1.40
CA ILE A 537 23.45 -7.82 -0.45
C ILE A 537 23.81 -9.30 -0.45
N ASP A 538 25.12 -9.59 -0.36
CA ASP A 538 25.67 -10.94 -0.18
C ASP A 538 26.26 -11.08 1.23
N TYR A 539 25.73 -12.00 2.04
CA TYR A 539 26.23 -12.28 3.38
C TYR A 539 26.06 -13.78 3.73
N GLU A 540 26.45 -14.19 4.94
CA GLU A 540 26.42 -15.62 5.32
C GLU A 540 25.00 -16.17 5.44
N GLY A 541 24.01 -15.33 5.83
CA GLY A 541 22.60 -15.70 5.93
C GLY A 541 21.88 -15.95 4.60
N GLY A 542 22.60 -15.82 3.47
CA GLY A 542 22.06 -15.89 2.10
C GLY A 542 21.86 -14.49 1.51
N PRO A 543 21.74 -14.37 0.18
CA PRO A 543 21.50 -13.08 -0.45
C PRO A 543 20.14 -12.52 -0.07
N GLN A 544 20.02 -11.18 -0.06
CA GLN A 544 18.75 -10.47 0.02
C GLN A 544 18.68 -9.42 -1.10
N ILE A 545 17.48 -9.13 -1.56
CA ILE A 545 17.22 -8.14 -2.60
C ILE A 545 16.09 -7.20 -2.20
N THR A 546 16.12 -6.00 -2.76
CA THR A 546 14.98 -5.08 -2.79
C THR A 546 15.04 -4.23 -4.06
N SER A 547 13.90 -3.70 -4.49
CA SER A 547 13.79 -2.76 -5.61
C SER A 547 13.28 -1.41 -5.13
N MET A 548 13.82 -0.33 -5.68
CA MET A 548 13.34 1.02 -5.40
C MET A 548 12.11 1.31 -6.22
N VAL A 549 10.96 1.31 -5.59
CA VAL A 549 9.65 1.45 -6.24
C VAL A 549 8.99 2.75 -5.80
N ALA A 550 8.35 3.44 -6.73
CA ALA A 550 7.44 4.53 -6.42
C ALA A 550 5.99 4.09 -6.64
N GLY A 551 5.04 4.67 -5.89
CA GLY A 551 3.62 4.39 -6.04
C GLY A 551 3.15 3.09 -5.36
N ASP A 552 4.02 2.41 -4.64
CA ASP A 552 3.68 1.34 -3.72
C ASP A 552 2.94 1.89 -2.48
N SER A 553 2.21 1.01 -1.75
CA SER A 553 1.25 1.44 -0.74
C SER A 553 0.04 2.21 -1.34
N LEU A 554 -0.68 2.96 -0.54
CA LEU A 554 -1.86 3.74 -0.94
C LEU A 554 -1.52 5.23 -0.92
N SER A 555 -1.52 5.90 -2.08
CA SER A 555 -1.28 7.35 -2.17
C SER A 555 -0.04 7.79 -1.38
N SER A 556 1.02 7.01 -1.41
CA SER A 556 2.23 7.21 -0.61
C SER A 556 3.47 6.97 -1.44
N GLN A 557 4.59 7.54 -1.01
CA GLN A 557 5.90 7.24 -1.55
C GLN A 557 6.88 7.01 -0.41
N HIS A 558 7.61 5.91 -0.48
CA HIS A 558 8.72 5.59 0.42
C HIS A 558 10.02 6.29 0.01
N SER A 559 10.96 6.38 0.95
CA SER A 559 12.31 6.86 0.66
C SER A 559 13.06 5.91 -0.29
N THR A 560 14.12 6.42 -0.92
CA THR A 560 15.01 5.62 -1.77
C THR A 560 16.14 4.96 -0.97
N THR A 561 15.81 4.50 0.24
CA THR A 561 16.72 3.80 1.15
C THR A 561 16.34 2.33 1.22
N ALA A 562 17.26 1.45 0.79
CA ALA A 562 17.18 0.02 1.05
C ALA A 562 17.64 -0.26 2.48
N HIS A 563 16.91 -1.09 3.21
CA HIS A 563 17.25 -1.54 4.55
C HIS A 563 17.14 -3.05 4.63
N PHE A 564 18.15 -3.70 5.20
CA PHE A 564 18.22 -5.15 5.34
C PHE A 564 18.57 -5.52 6.77
N GLY A 565 17.74 -6.30 7.43
CA GLY A 565 18.12 -7.01 8.64
C GLY A 565 19.06 -8.16 8.32
N LEU A 566 19.93 -8.49 9.23
CA LEU A 566 20.97 -9.51 9.07
C LEU A 566 20.87 -10.63 10.11
N GLY A 567 19.90 -10.54 11.07
CA GLY A 567 19.85 -11.43 12.21
C GLY A 567 21.12 -11.32 13.05
N ASP A 568 21.70 -12.43 13.44
CA ASP A 568 22.93 -12.51 14.24
C ASP A 568 24.23 -12.42 13.42
N VAL A 569 24.13 -12.13 12.11
CA VAL A 569 25.31 -12.05 11.22
C VAL A 569 25.88 -10.63 11.21
N ASP A 570 27.12 -10.48 11.63
CA ASP A 570 27.84 -9.20 11.79
C ASP A 570 28.73 -8.82 10.61
N THR A 571 28.63 -9.53 9.48
CA THR A 571 29.47 -9.29 8.30
C THR A 571 28.70 -9.41 6.99
N VAL A 572 28.89 -8.45 6.10
CA VAL A 572 28.41 -8.46 4.72
C VAL A 572 29.59 -8.55 3.76
N LYS A 573 29.49 -9.42 2.78
CA LYS A 573 30.54 -9.62 1.77
C LYS A 573 30.53 -8.51 0.75
N ARG A 574 29.31 -8.10 0.30
CA ARG A 574 29.17 -7.14 -0.79
C ARG A 574 27.75 -6.55 -0.82
N ILE A 575 27.68 -5.28 -1.21
CA ILE A 575 26.48 -4.62 -1.72
C ILE A 575 26.64 -4.47 -3.23
N ASP A 576 25.65 -4.89 -4.01
CA ASP A 576 25.54 -4.65 -5.44
C ASP A 576 24.30 -3.79 -5.71
N VAL A 577 24.42 -2.73 -6.48
CA VAL A 577 23.33 -1.90 -6.98
C VAL A 577 23.28 -2.02 -8.49
N LEU A 578 22.19 -2.52 -9.02
CA LEU A 578 21.85 -2.48 -10.44
C LEU A 578 20.91 -1.30 -10.66
N TRP A 579 21.38 -0.29 -11.38
CA TRP A 579 20.57 0.90 -11.71
C TRP A 579 19.63 0.60 -12.88
N ALA A 580 18.55 1.35 -13.02
CA ALA A 580 17.54 1.14 -14.06
C ALA A 580 18.12 1.16 -15.50
N ASP A 581 19.21 1.91 -15.74
CA ASP A 581 19.90 1.93 -17.03
C ASP A 581 20.89 0.77 -17.26
N GLY A 582 20.88 -0.24 -16.38
CA GLY A 582 21.77 -1.42 -16.43
C GLY A 582 23.17 -1.20 -15.91
N SER A 583 23.55 0.01 -15.49
CA SER A 583 24.85 0.24 -14.85
C SER A 583 24.90 -0.35 -13.44
N ARG A 584 26.12 -0.55 -12.90
CA ARG A 584 26.32 -1.19 -11.60
C ARG A 584 27.24 -0.37 -10.70
N SER A 585 26.89 -0.31 -9.42
CA SER A 585 27.76 0.16 -8.33
C SER A 585 27.96 -0.98 -7.34
N GLN A 586 29.11 -0.99 -6.64
CA GLN A 586 29.46 -2.07 -5.72
C GLN A 586 30.23 -1.53 -4.52
N ILE A 587 29.97 -2.10 -3.34
CA ILE A 587 30.80 -1.91 -2.13
C ILE A 587 31.20 -3.30 -1.62
N ASP A 588 32.51 -3.57 -1.55
CA ASP A 588 33.04 -4.81 -0.99
C ASP A 588 33.28 -4.64 0.53
N HIS A 589 32.89 -5.65 1.31
CA HIS A 589 33.04 -5.71 2.76
C HIS A 589 32.56 -4.45 3.49
N PRO A 590 31.30 -4.01 3.24
CA PRO A 590 30.74 -2.87 3.95
C PRO A 590 30.62 -3.18 5.45
N ALA A 591 30.77 -2.17 6.30
CA ALA A 591 30.50 -2.32 7.71
C ALA A 591 28.99 -2.44 7.97
N VAL A 592 28.60 -3.24 8.95
CA VAL A 592 27.19 -3.38 9.39
C VAL A 592 26.80 -2.28 10.37
N ASP A 593 25.51 -2.22 10.73
CA ASP A 593 24.91 -1.27 11.68
C ASP A 593 25.10 0.20 11.27
N GLN A 594 25.07 0.45 9.96
CA GLN A 594 25.13 1.81 9.41
C GLN A 594 24.54 1.90 8.00
N TYR A 595 24.28 3.12 7.56
CA TYR A 595 23.88 3.46 6.20
C TYR A 595 25.09 3.74 5.31
N HIS A 596 25.08 3.15 4.11
CA HIS A 596 26.07 3.37 3.05
C HIS A 596 25.44 4.21 1.95
N GLN A 597 26.04 5.34 1.63
CA GLN A 597 25.62 6.14 0.50
C GLN A 597 26.24 5.58 -0.79
N VAL A 598 25.39 5.21 -1.73
CA VAL A 598 25.79 4.75 -3.06
C VAL A 598 25.26 5.74 -4.07
N ALA A 599 26.20 6.39 -4.74
CA ALA A 599 25.90 7.29 -5.83
C ALA A 599 26.39 6.67 -7.15
N ARG A 600 25.70 6.97 -8.21
CA ARG A 600 26.09 6.57 -9.55
C ARG A 600 27.16 7.48 -10.14
#